data_60ff3abb487ab19b7545b4e9a5463c9e
#
_entry.id   60ff3abb487ab19b7545b4e9a5463c9e
#
_cell.length_a   1.000
_cell.length_b   1.000
_cell.length_c   1.000
_cell.angle_alpha   90.00
_cell.angle_beta   90.00
_cell.angle_gamma   90.00
#
_symmetry.space_group_name_H-M   'P 1'
#
loop_
_entity.id
_entity.type
_entity.pdbx_description
1 polymer ?
#
loop_
_entity_poly.entity_id
_entity_poly.type
_entity_poly.pdbx_seq_one_letter_code
_entity_poly.pdbx_strand_id
1 'polypeptide(L)'
;MNSKTSSAERIREKKKVFLLREQKIIDAALALFLDDGIDRVTVSSIAARAGIGKGTVYKHFLTKNEILVRIMLDYEESITKRVAEGVALSEAGESGAAAKAYFESRLARPELDRLVQHLEVRLGDAEDVADQLEQLHVMRRSNEDSLNSMITRLIDRGVLEDVPPHYHYLACWALAKGQWSCASVAVGITGSTVTI
;
A
#
# COMPACT_ATOMS: atom_id res chain seq x y z
N MET A 1 -37.17 21.83 20.14
CA MET A 1 -36.35 21.01 21.07
C MET A 1 -34.97 20.87 20.47
N ASN A 2 -34.00 21.73 20.87
CA ASN A 2 -32.63 21.69 20.38
C ASN A 2 -31.85 20.64 21.20
N SER A 3 -31.53 19.49 20.61
CA SER A 3 -30.67 18.50 21.23
C SER A 3 -29.26 19.09 21.33
N LYS A 4 -28.80 19.35 22.56
CA LYS A 4 -27.39 19.71 22.83
C LYS A 4 -26.54 18.50 22.49
N THR A 5 -25.94 18.52 21.31
CA THR A 5 -24.92 17.51 20.89
C THR A 5 -23.87 17.43 22.00
N SER A 6 -23.63 16.22 22.53
CA SER A 6 -22.67 15.97 23.60
C SER A 6 -21.26 16.44 23.17
N SER A 7 -20.42 16.86 24.10
CA SER A 7 -19.03 17.25 23.85
C SER A 7 -18.27 16.12 23.12
N ALA A 8 -18.53 14.87 23.47
CA ALA A 8 -17.97 13.68 22.83
C ALA A 8 -18.40 13.54 21.36
N GLU A 9 -19.67 13.85 21.02
CA GLU A 9 -20.17 13.82 19.64
C GLU A 9 -19.51 14.90 18.79
N ARG A 10 -19.32 16.11 19.33
CA ARG A 10 -18.61 17.19 18.63
C ARG A 10 -17.14 16.83 18.35
N ILE A 11 -16.46 16.16 19.28
CA ILE A 11 -15.07 15.69 19.09
C ILE A 11 -15.02 14.61 18.00
N ARG A 12 -15.95 13.66 18.02
CA ARG A 12 -16.06 12.61 16.99
C ARG A 12 -16.31 13.21 15.60
N GLU A 13 -17.22 14.17 15.50
CA GLU A 13 -17.53 14.82 14.23
C GLU A 13 -16.34 15.63 13.70
N LYS A 14 -15.64 16.38 14.57
CA LYS A 14 -14.39 17.08 14.17
C LYS A 14 -13.32 16.11 13.67
N LYS A 15 -13.12 14.99 14.36
CA LYS A 15 -12.18 13.94 13.95
C LYS A 15 -12.57 13.34 12.58
N LYS A 16 -13.85 13.04 12.38
CA LYS A 16 -14.37 12.53 11.11
C LYS A 16 -14.12 13.51 9.97
N VAL A 17 -14.43 14.79 10.16
CA VAL A 17 -14.19 15.84 9.15
C VAL A 17 -12.68 15.98 8.85
N PHE A 18 -11.83 15.88 9.87
CA PHE A 18 -10.38 15.92 9.70
C PHE A 18 -9.90 14.75 8.83
N LEU A 19 -10.28 13.51 9.13
CA LEU A 19 -9.91 12.32 8.37
C LEU A 19 -10.44 12.34 6.93
N LEU A 20 -11.67 12.84 6.71
CA LEU A 20 -12.22 12.99 5.37
C LEU A 20 -11.44 14.00 4.51
N ARG A 21 -10.93 15.07 5.12
CA ARG A 21 -10.07 16.03 4.41
C ARG A 21 -8.70 15.45 4.10
N GLU A 22 -8.13 14.71 5.04
CA GLU A 22 -6.87 14.00 4.85
C GLU A 22 -7.00 13.03 3.66
N GLN A 23 -8.05 12.22 3.61
CA GLN A 23 -8.30 11.31 2.50
C GLN A 23 -8.43 12.05 1.15
N LYS A 24 -9.13 13.18 1.11
CA LYS A 24 -9.21 13.99 -0.12
C LYS A 24 -7.85 14.48 -0.59
N ILE A 25 -6.95 14.84 0.33
CA ILE A 25 -5.59 15.25 -0.01
C ILE A 25 -4.81 14.07 -0.60
N ILE A 26 -4.90 12.91 0.03
CA ILE A 26 -4.23 11.69 -0.42
C ILE A 26 -4.73 11.26 -1.80
N ASP A 27 -6.04 11.23 -2.02
CA ASP A 27 -6.64 10.85 -3.30
C ASP A 27 -6.23 11.81 -4.42
N ALA A 28 -6.24 13.12 -4.16
CA ALA A 28 -5.80 14.14 -5.10
C ALA A 28 -4.31 14.03 -5.42
N ALA A 29 -3.48 13.78 -4.40
CA ALA A 29 -2.04 13.62 -4.54
C ALA A 29 -1.72 12.37 -5.36
N LEU A 30 -2.34 11.22 -5.03
CA LEU A 30 -2.15 9.97 -5.73
C LEU A 30 -2.50 10.10 -7.22
N ALA A 31 -3.65 10.69 -7.54
CA ALA A 31 -4.04 10.92 -8.94
C ALA A 31 -2.98 11.74 -9.68
N LEU A 32 -2.52 12.85 -9.10
CA LEU A 32 -1.48 13.69 -9.71
C LEU A 32 -0.14 12.96 -9.85
N PHE A 33 0.28 12.17 -8.85
CA PHE A 33 1.54 11.42 -8.92
C PHE A 33 1.52 10.35 -10.02
N LEU A 34 0.38 9.73 -10.26
CA LEU A 34 0.20 8.76 -11.33
C LEU A 34 0.13 9.44 -12.72
N ASP A 35 -0.54 10.58 -12.82
CA ASP A 35 -0.75 11.31 -14.09
C ASP A 35 0.53 12.08 -14.51
N ASP A 36 1.11 12.86 -13.59
CA ASP A 36 2.16 13.84 -13.89
C ASP A 36 3.56 13.42 -13.42
N GLY A 37 3.64 12.40 -12.57
CA GLY A 37 4.87 11.98 -11.89
C GLY A 37 5.21 12.81 -10.65
N ILE A 38 5.94 12.20 -9.72
CA ILE A 38 6.21 12.76 -8.38
C ILE A 38 6.89 14.14 -8.45
N ASP A 39 7.85 14.32 -9.36
CA ASP A 39 8.70 15.51 -9.36
C ASP A 39 7.96 16.79 -9.82
N ARG A 40 6.99 16.64 -10.71
CA ARG A 40 6.19 17.76 -11.22
C ARG A 40 5.09 18.21 -10.27
N VAL A 41 4.66 17.33 -9.36
CA VAL A 41 3.56 17.59 -8.43
C VAL A 41 4.05 18.42 -7.24
N THR A 42 3.32 19.51 -6.95
CA THR A 42 3.56 20.39 -5.82
C THR A 42 2.42 20.35 -4.82
N VAL A 43 2.67 20.75 -3.56
CA VAL A 43 1.60 20.89 -2.55
C VAL A 43 0.50 21.87 -3.02
N SER A 44 0.85 22.84 -3.84
CA SER A 44 -0.12 23.79 -4.42
C SER A 44 -1.04 23.11 -5.45
N SER A 45 -0.50 22.25 -6.32
CA SER A 45 -1.31 21.49 -7.29
C SER A 45 -2.22 20.46 -6.59
N ILE A 46 -1.72 19.82 -5.51
CA ILE A 46 -2.53 18.91 -4.69
C ILE A 46 -3.69 19.66 -4.04
N ALA A 47 -3.43 20.82 -3.44
CA ALA A 47 -4.47 21.66 -2.82
C ALA A 47 -5.55 22.07 -3.84
N ALA A 48 -5.14 22.51 -5.04
CA ALA A 48 -6.04 22.88 -6.12
C ALA A 48 -6.91 21.68 -6.56
N ARG A 49 -6.30 20.52 -6.77
CA ARG A 49 -7.00 19.29 -7.16
C ARG A 49 -7.99 18.82 -6.08
N ALA A 50 -7.62 18.94 -4.80
CA ALA A 50 -8.48 18.58 -3.66
C ALA A 50 -9.59 19.62 -3.39
N GLY A 51 -9.57 20.77 -4.06
CA GLY A 51 -10.54 21.85 -3.85
C GLY A 51 -10.43 22.52 -2.48
N ILE A 52 -9.20 22.60 -1.92
CA ILE A 52 -8.92 23.20 -0.59
C ILE A 52 -7.77 24.22 -0.67
N GLY A 53 -7.67 25.06 0.34
CA GLY A 53 -6.53 26.01 0.44
C GLY A 53 -5.23 25.28 0.80
N LYS A 54 -4.09 25.75 0.26
CA LYS A 54 -2.74 25.25 0.56
C LYS A 54 -2.44 25.19 2.07
N GLY A 55 -2.88 26.21 2.84
CA GLY A 55 -2.75 26.22 4.29
C GLY A 55 -3.54 25.10 4.99
N THR A 56 -4.59 24.57 4.36
CA THR A 56 -5.32 23.41 4.87
C THR A 56 -4.50 22.13 4.67
N VAL A 57 -3.81 21.98 3.53
CA VAL A 57 -2.92 20.83 3.31
C VAL A 57 -1.85 20.79 4.39
N TYR A 58 -1.20 21.91 4.69
CA TYR A 58 -0.16 22.00 5.71
C TYR A 58 -0.62 21.77 7.16
N LYS A 59 -1.93 21.74 7.42
CA LYS A 59 -2.49 21.29 8.71
C LYS A 59 -2.54 19.76 8.82
N HIS A 60 -2.44 19.05 7.72
CA HIS A 60 -2.46 17.57 7.66
C HIS A 60 -1.07 17.00 7.40
N PHE A 61 -0.31 17.63 6.49
CA PHE A 61 0.99 17.16 6.03
C PHE A 61 1.96 18.34 5.94
N LEU A 62 3.08 18.27 6.65
CA LEU A 62 4.09 19.33 6.68
C LEU A 62 4.94 19.32 5.41
N THR A 63 5.19 18.13 4.85
CA THR A 63 6.02 17.94 3.66
C THR A 63 5.29 17.11 2.58
N LYS A 64 5.81 17.15 1.36
CA LYS A 64 5.35 16.24 0.31
C LYS A 64 5.71 14.79 0.62
N ASN A 65 6.84 14.55 1.30
CA ASN A 65 7.26 13.22 1.68
C ASN A 65 6.27 12.58 2.67
N GLU A 66 5.68 13.34 3.59
CA GLU A 66 4.61 12.83 4.48
C GLU A 66 3.38 12.33 3.70
N ILE A 67 3.00 13.03 2.62
CA ILE A 67 1.91 12.57 1.74
C ILE A 67 2.30 11.27 1.02
N LEU A 68 3.53 11.20 0.53
CA LEU A 68 4.06 10.01 -0.17
C LEU A 68 4.11 8.79 0.75
N VAL A 69 4.66 8.95 1.95
CA VAL A 69 4.71 7.86 2.96
C VAL A 69 3.31 7.44 3.41
N ARG A 70 2.38 8.39 3.55
CA ARG A 70 0.99 8.06 3.87
C ARG A 70 0.35 7.17 2.79
N ILE A 71 0.60 7.44 1.52
CA ILE A 71 0.16 6.58 0.42
C ILE A 71 0.76 5.18 0.54
N MET A 72 2.04 5.07 0.92
CA MET A 72 2.69 3.76 1.13
C MET A 72 2.06 3.01 2.30
N LEU A 73 1.79 3.68 3.43
CA LEU A 73 1.15 3.09 4.60
C LEU A 73 -0.27 2.59 4.28
N ASP A 74 -1.09 3.41 3.63
CA ASP A 74 -2.45 3.03 3.24
C ASP A 74 -2.45 1.83 2.27
N TYR A 75 -1.48 1.79 1.36
CA TYR A 75 -1.29 0.66 0.46
C TYR A 75 -0.92 -0.62 1.22
N GLU A 76 0.07 -0.56 2.12
CA GLU A 76 0.51 -1.69 2.93
C GLU A 76 -0.62 -2.19 3.86
N GLU A 77 -1.38 -1.28 4.48
CA GLU A 77 -2.53 -1.63 5.31
C GLU A 77 -3.58 -2.41 4.50
N SER A 78 -3.81 -2.00 3.25
CA SER A 78 -4.74 -2.71 2.35
C SER A 78 -4.29 -4.13 2.02
N ILE A 79 -2.98 -4.34 1.83
CA ILE A 79 -2.38 -5.67 1.61
C ILE A 79 -2.50 -6.51 2.89
N THR A 80 -2.09 -5.93 4.03
CA THR A 80 -2.14 -6.57 5.35
C THR A 80 -3.51 -7.16 5.63
N LYS A 81 -4.57 -6.38 5.41
CA LYS A 81 -5.94 -6.83 5.63
C LYS A 81 -6.30 -8.04 4.77
N ARG A 82 -6.00 -7.99 3.46
CA ARG A 82 -6.31 -9.08 2.54
C ARG A 82 -5.49 -10.35 2.83
N VAL A 83 -4.22 -10.17 3.16
CA VAL A 83 -3.35 -11.30 3.53
C VAL A 83 -3.85 -11.95 4.82
N ALA A 84 -4.26 -11.17 5.82
CA ALA A 84 -4.82 -11.71 7.05
C ALA A 84 -6.10 -12.54 6.80
N GLU A 85 -6.99 -12.08 5.91
CA GLU A 85 -8.16 -12.84 5.46
C GLU A 85 -7.73 -14.14 4.76
N GLY A 86 -6.73 -14.09 3.88
CA GLY A 86 -6.19 -15.26 3.18
C GLY A 86 -5.51 -16.26 4.12
N VAL A 87 -4.81 -15.78 5.16
CA VAL A 87 -4.23 -16.63 6.22
C VAL A 87 -5.31 -17.39 6.96
N ALA A 88 -6.39 -16.71 7.38
CA ALA A 88 -7.51 -17.35 8.08
C ALA A 88 -8.19 -18.43 7.22
N LEU A 89 -8.37 -18.19 5.93
CA LEU A 89 -8.91 -19.19 4.98
C LEU A 89 -7.95 -20.37 4.78
N SER A 90 -6.64 -20.12 4.68
CA SER A 90 -5.65 -21.19 4.57
C SER A 90 -5.65 -22.11 5.81
N GLU A 91 -5.80 -21.53 7.01
CA GLU A 91 -5.91 -22.28 8.25
C GLU A 91 -7.23 -23.10 8.35
N ALA A 92 -8.30 -22.58 7.73
CA ALA A 92 -9.58 -23.28 7.60
C ALA A 92 -9.56 -24.42 6.55
N GLY A 93 -8.47 -24.56 5.79
CA GLY A 93 -8.26 -25.65 4.82
C GLY A 93 -8.33 -25.23 3.35
N GLU A 94 -8.50 -23.94 3.04
CA GLU A 94 -8.41 -23.44 1.68
C GLU A 94 -6.94 -23.30 1.24
N SER A 95 -6.40 -24.33 0.62
CA SER A 95 -5.01 -24.36 0.18
C SER A 95 -4.69 -23.19 -0.76
N GLY A 96 -3.60 -22.46 -0.47
CA GLY A 96 -3.11 -21.36 -1.28
C GLY A 96 -3.87 -20.03 -1.14
N ALA A 97 -4.89 -19.93 -0.26
CA ALA A 97 -5.69 -18.70 -0.10
C ALA A 97 -4.84 -17.50 0.31
N ALA A 98 -3.85 -17.66 1.19
CA ALA A 98 -2.93 -16.57 1.58
C ALA A 98 -2.06 -16.10 0.41
N ALA A 99 -1.50 -17.03 -0.38
CA ALA A 99 -0.72 -16.70 -1.56
C ALA A 99 -1.59 -15.96 -2.61
N LYS A 100 -2.78 -16.48 -2.88
CA LYS A 100 -3.76 -15.87 -3.79
C LYS A 100 -4.10 -14.44 -3.34
N ALA A 101 -4.42 -14.23 -2.05
CA ALA A 101 -4.75 -12.92 -1.51
C ALA A 101 -3.57 -11.93 -1.66
N TYR A 102 -2.33 -12.37 -1.45
CA TYR A 102 -1.14 -11.56 -1.66
C TYR A 102 -1.00 -11.13 -3.12
N PHE A 103 -1.07 -12.08 -4.08
CA PHE A 103 -0.97 -11.79 -5.50
C PHE A 103 -2.08 -10.86 -5.98
N GLU A 104 -3.33 -11.16 -5.65
CA GLU A 104 -4.48 -10.34 -6.04
C GLU A 104 -4.37 -8.91 -5.49
N SER A 105 -3.84 -8.74 -4.27
CA SER A 105 -3.63 -7.42 -3.68
C SER A 105 -2.64 -6.58 -4.50
N ARG A 106 -1.56 -7.19 -4.96
CA ARG A 106 -0.54 -6.51 -5.76
C ARG A 106 -0.98 -6.23 -7.19
N LEU A 107 -1.77 -7.14 -7.78
CA LEU A 107 -2.26 -7.04 -9.14
C LEU A 107 -3.49 -6.13 -9.29
N ALA A 108 -4.22 -5.88 -8.21
CA ALA A 108 -5.44 -5.09 -8.25
C ALA A 108 -5.21 -3.63 -8.67
N ARG A 109 -4.04 -3.05 -8.35
CA ARG A 109 -3.67 -1.66 -8.64
C ARG A 109 -2.20 -1.57 -9.07
N PRO A 110 -1.88 -2.02 -10.28
CA PRO A 110 -0.50 -2.18 -10.73
C PRO A 110 0.29 -0.86 -10.79
N GLU A 111 -0.37 0.25 -11.13
CA GLU A 111 0.30 1.56 -11.16
C GLU A 111 0.66 2.03 -9.75
N LEU A 112 -0.22 1.78 -8.76
CA LEU A 112 0.06 2.10 -7.37
C LEU A 112 1.17 1.21 -6.81
N ASP A 113 1.16 -0.08 -7.14
CA ASP A 113 2.22 -1.01 -6.70
C ASP A 113 3.60 -0.55 -7.22
N ARG A 114 3.69 -0.17 -8.50
CA ARG A 114 4.92 0.39 -9.08
C ARG A 114 5.33 1.72 -8.43
N LEU A 115 4.35 2.61 -8.18
CA LEU A 115 4.61 3.87 -7.49
C LEU A 115 5.22 3.60 -6.11
N VAL A 116 4.62 2.72 -5.30
CA VAL A 116 5.10 2.37 -3.96
C VAL A 116 6.52 1.79 -4.02
N GLN A 117 6.81 0.88 -4.95
CA GLN A 117 8.18 0.35 -5.13
C GLN A 117 9.20 1.46 -5.47
N HIS A 118 8.81 2.42 -6.29
CA HIS A 118 9.67 3.57 -6.59
C HIS A 118 9.88 4.47 -5.36
N LEU A 119 8.84 4.65 -4.54
CA LEU A 119 8.91 5.44 -3.31
C LEU A 119 9.82 4.80 -2.25
N GLU A 120 9.89 3.47 -2.18
CA GLU A 120 10.81 2.77 -1.28
C GLU A 120 12.27 3.18 -1.50
N VAL A 121 12.68 3.25 -2.77
CA VAL A 121 14.03 3.69 -3.13
C VAL A 121 14.22 5.19 -2.89
N ARG A 122 13.22 5.99 -3.25
CA ARG A 122 13.28 7.46 -3.19
C ARG A 122 13.32 7.99 -1.76
N LEU A 123 12.58 7.37 -0.84
CA LEU A 123 12.40 7.85 0.54
C LEU A 123 13.27 7.10 1.55
N GLY A 124 14.04 6.09 1.13
CA GLY A 124 14.80 5.24 2.05
C GLY A 124 15.67 5.99 3.05
N ASP A 125 16.26 7.13 2.63
CA ASP A 125 17.12 7.97 3.46
C ASP A 125 16.46 9.31 3.84
N ALA A 126 15.13 9.44 3.72
CA ALA A 126 14.43 10.68 3.99
C ALA A 126 14.19 10.88 5.49
N GLU A 127 15.00 11.73 6.12
CA GLU A 127 14.97 11.98 7.57
C GLU A 127 13.64 12.58 8.05
N ASP A 128 12.98 13.38 7.22
CA ASP A 128 11.70 14.05 7.56
C ASP A 128 10.51 13.10 7.72
N VAL A 129 10.66 11.83 7.35
CA VAL A 129 9.63 10.78 7.42
C VAL A 129 10.16 9.46 8.03
N ALA A 130 11.30 9.49 8.71
CA ALA A 130 11.96 8.30 9.25
C ALA A 130 11.03 7.49 10.18
N ASP A 131 10.28 8.16 11.06
CA ASP A 131 9.35 7.48 11.98
C ASP A 131 8.22 6.77 11.24
N GLN A 132 7.68 7.37 10.17
CA GLN A 132 6.63 6.78 9.35
C GLN A 132 7.17 5.62 8.50
N LEU A 133 8.41 5.71 8.02
CA LEU A 133 9.08 4.59 7.34
C LEU A 133 9.33 3.42 8.30
N GLU A 134 9.74 3.69 9.55
CA GLU A 134 9.86 2.62 10.54
C GLU A 134 8.50 1.97 10.85
N GLN A 135 7.42 2.75 10.94
CA GLN A 135 6.07 2.22 11.07
C GLN A 135 5.72 1.27 9.91
N LEU A 136 6.07 1.63 8.67
CA LEU A 136 5.89 0.78 7.50
C LEU A 136 6.68 -0.53 7.61
N HIS A 137 7.94 -0.44 8.04
CA HIS A 137 8.80 -1.62 8.25
C HIS A 137 8.26 -2.53 9.35
N VAL A 138 7.77 -1.98 10.46
CA VAL A 138 7.13 -2.74 11.54
C VAL A 138 5.89 -3.50 11.02
N MET A 139 5.06 -2.84 10.23
CA MET A 139 3.87 -3.47 9.64
C MET A 139 4.25 -4.63 8.72
N ARG A 140 5.27 -4.46 7.88
CA ARG A 140 5.76 -5.52 6.97
C ARG A 140 6.35 -6.70 7.74
N ARG A 141 7.17 -6.47 8.75
CA ARG A 141 7.70 -7.54 9.61
C ARG A 141 6.57 -8.32 10.29
N SER A 142 5.56 -7.64 10.81
CA SER A 142 4.39 -8.29 11.42
C SER A 142 3.61 -9.17 10.42
N ASN A 143 3.48 -8.72 9.16
CA ASN A 143 2.87 -9.52 8.11
C ASN A 143 3.69 -10.76 7.77
N GLU A 144 5.01 -10.62 7.67
CA GLU A 144 5.94 -11.71 7.42
C GLU A 144 5.91 -12.74 8.54
N ASP A 145 5.93 -12.32 9.81
CA ASP A 145 5.84 -13.19 10.97
C ASP A 145 4.51 -13.96 10.99
N SER A 146 3.42 -13.31 10.63
CA SER A 146 2.10 -13.94 10.53
C SER A 146 2.07 -15.04 9.44
N LEU A 147 2.62 -14.74 8.26
CA LEU A 147 2.74 -15.69 7.16
C LEU A 147 3.64 -16.87 7.51
N ASN A 148 4.83 -16.61 8.07
CA ASN A 148 5.76 -17.64 8.49
C ASN A 148 5.14 -18.55 9.56
N SER A 149 4.42 -18.01 10.53
CA SER A 149 3.71 -18.77 11.55
C SER A 149 2.62 -19.66 10.96
N MET A 150 1.84 -19.17 10.00
CA MET A 150 0.84 -19.96 9.29
C MET A 150 1.49 -21.09 8.47
N ILE A 151 2.55 -20.78 7.72
CA ILE A 151 3.28 -21.77 6.91
C ILE A 151 3.85 -22.87 7.79
N THR A 152 4.47 -22.53 8.93
CA THR A 152 4.98 -23.52 9.90
C THR A 152 3.88 -24.46 10.34
N ARG A 153 2.71 -23.95 10.73
CA ARG A 153 1.55 -24.80 11.12
C ARG A 153 1.06 -25.70 9.99
N LEU A 154 1.13 -25.25 8.73
CA LEU A 154 0.75 -26.07 7.57
C LEU A 154 1.78 -27.16 7.26
N ILE A 155 3.07 -26.90 7.47
CA ILE A 155 4.15 -27.89 7.39
C ILE A 155 3.96 -28.95 8.48
N ASP A 156 3.77 -28.57 9.73
CA ASP A 156 3.54 -29.48 10.86
C ASP A 156 2.33 -30.40 10.64
N ARG A 157 1.33 -29.93 9.89
CA ARG A 157 0.14 -30.69 9.50
C ARG A 157 0.34 -31.57 8.25
N GLY A 158 1.51 -31.51 7.61
CA GLY A 158 1.81 -32.21 6.37
C GLY A 158 1.07 -31.68 5.12
N VAL A 159 0.58 -30.45 5.18
CA VAL A 159 -0.12 -29.78 4.06
C VAL A 159 0.87 -29.14 3.09
N LEU A 160 1.98 -28.63 3.62
CA LEU A 160 3.08 -28.04 2.85
C LEU A 160 4.34 -28.89 3.01
N GLU A 161 5.22 -28.80 2.01
CA GLU A 161 6.53 -29.42 2.02
C GLU A 161 7.39 -28.89 3.17
N ASP A 162 8.16 -29.76 3.81
CA ASP A 162 9.06 -29.43 4.92
C ASP A 162 10.32 -28.72 4.40
N VAL A 163 10.16 -27.44 4.10
CA VAL A 163 11.24 -26.51 3.79
C VAL A 163 11.12 -25.28 4.70
N PRO A 164 12.22 -24.53 4.94
CA PRO A 164 12.13 -23.33 5.77
C PRO A 164 10.99 -22.39 5.33
N PRO A 165 10.11 -21.93 6.25
CA PRO A 165 8.89 -21.15 5.90
C PRO A 165 9.13 -19.95 4.98
N HIS A 166 10.28 -19.29 5.14
CA HIS A 166 10.63 -18.13 4.32
C HIS A 166 10.82 -18.46 2.81
N TYR A 167 11.12 -19.72 2.43
CA TYR A 167 11.19 -20.10 1.01
C TYR A 167 9.82 -20.04 0.34
N HIS A 168 8.75 -20.46 1.03
CA HIS A 168 7.38 -20.34 0.52
C HIS A 168 7.01 -18.85 0.31
N TYR A 169 7.34 -18.00 1.28
CA TYR A 169 7.08 -16.57 1.20
C TYR A 169 7.92 -15.89 0.10
N LEU A 170 9.22 -16.15 0.04
CA LEU A 170 10.13 -15.56 -0.95
C LEU A 170 9.75 -15.95 -2.39
N ALA A 171 9.30 -17.19 -2.61
CA ALA A 171 8.82 -17.62 -3.92
C ALA A 171 7.62 -16.79 -4.38
N CYS A 172 6.63 -16.59 -3.51
CA CYS A 172 5.48 -15.74 -3.80
C CYS A 172 5.90 -14.27 -4.07
N TRP A 173 6.79 -13.72 -3.22
CA TRP A 173 7.28 -12.36 -3.35
C TRP A 173 8.08 -12.15 -4.65
N ALA A 174 8.98 -13.07 -5.00
CA ALA A 174 9.76 -13.01 -6.22
C ALA A 174 8.89 -13.07 -7.48
N LEU A 175 7.88 -13.95 -7.48
CA LEU A 175 6.92 -14.05 -8.58
C LEU A 175 6.08 -12.75 -8.71
N ALA A 176 5.62 -12.18 -7.62
CA ALA A 176 4.85 -10.94 -7.64
C ALA A 176 5.69 -9.76 -8.18
N LYS A 177 6.96 -9.65 -7.79
CA LYS A 177 7.88 -8.63 -8.33
C LYS A 177 8.32 -8.91 -9.77
N GLY A 178 8.54 -10.16 -10.14
CA GLY A 178 8.97 -10.56 -11.49
C GLY A 178 7.92 -10.34 -12.58
N GLN A 179 6.63 -10.38 -12.26
CA GLN A 179 5.56 -10.15 -13.23
C GLN A 179 5.63 -8.77 -13.92
N TRP A 180 6.08 -7.75 -13.21
CA TRP A 180 6.21 -6.40 -13.78
C TRP A 180 7.36 -6.27 -14.78
N SER A 181 8.45 -7.02 -14.59
CA SER A 181 9.54 -7.07 -15.54
C SER A 181 9.09 -7.70 -16.86
N CYS A 182 8.29 -8.77 -16.81
CA CYS A 182 7.75 -9.43 -18.01
C CYS A 182 6.67 -8.61 -18.72
N ALA A 183 5.78 -7.93 -17.96
CA ALA A 183 4.71 -7.10 -18.55
C ALA A 183 5.28 -5.86 -19.27
N SER A 184 6.36 -5.27 -18.76
CA SER A 184 7.03 -4.14 -19.40
C SER A 184 7.71 -4.54 -20.71
N VAL A 185 8.20 -5.78 -20.80
CA VAL A 185 8.77 -6.35 -22.04
C VAL A 185 7.67 -6.66 -23.06
N ALA A 186 6.52 -7.18 -22.62
CA ALA A 186 5.39 -7.51 -23.51
C ALA A 186 4.76 -6.28 -24.17
N VAL A 187 4.68 -5.15 -23.48
CA VAL A 187 4.16 -3.88 -24.02
C VAL A 187 5.13 -3.27 -25.03
N GLY A 188 6.46 -3.54 -24.90
CA GLY A 188 7.47 -3.08 -25.87
C GLY A 188 7.49 -3.87 -27.18
N ILE A 189 6.96 -5.10 -27.22
CA ILE A 189 7.00 -5.98 -28.40
C ILE A 189 5.82 -5.71 -29.36
N THR A 190 4.73 -5.11 -28.91
CA THR A 190 3.56 -4.84 -29.76
C THR A 190 3.70 -3.60 -30.66
N GLY A 191 4.82 -2.87 -30.58
CA GLY A 191 5.08 -1.64 -31.35
C GLY A 191 6.01 -1.75 -32.56
N SER A 192 6.53 -2.93 -32.89
CA SER A 192 7.43 -3.12 -34.05
C SER A 192 6.83 -4.11 -35.02
N THR A 193 6.14 -3.60 -36.03
CA THR A 193 5.80 -4.36 -37.26
C THR A 193 7.11 -4.69 -37.96
N VAL A 194 7.54 -5.94 -37.89
CA VAL A 194 8.62 -6.46 -38.75
C VAL A 194 8.01 -6.69 -40.11
N THR A 195 8.32 -5.80 -41.06
CA THR A 195 8.13 -6.08 -42.49
C THR A 195 9.30 -6.91 -42.98
N ILE A 196 9.01 -8.11 -43.45
CA ILE A 196 9.95 -8.98 -44.25
C ILE A 196 9.83 -8.58 -45.69
#